data_1a341fbcb5998ff59e6934bf50472460
#
_entry.id   1a341fbcb5998ff59e6934bf50472460
#
_cell.length_a   1.000
_cell.length_b   1.000
_cell.length_c   1.000
_cell.angle_alpha   90.00
_cell.angle_beta   90.00
_cell.angle_gamma   90.00
#
_symmetry.space_group_name_H-M   'P 1'
#
loop_
_entity.id
_entity.type
_entity.pdbx_description
1 polymer ?
#
loop_
_entity_poly.entity_id
_entity_poly.type
_entity_poly.pdbx_seq_one_letter_code
_entity_poly.pdbx_strand_id
1 'polypeptide(L)'
;MLNAQKLTLAVLISAAIISSAQASEQSEAKGFVEDANGSILFRTGYISRDKTNYVENLTGKPVQVKDTSSFAQTAIVNIDSGFTQGIVGFGVGVVGDGSFKIGANKNAGNNMIPRETGLNNEGVPTKGAGDSYDHWARGGANVKARFSNTTVRYGTQVLDLPVLASNTARLVPEYFTGTLLTSHEIKNLEVIAGKFTKDQYSDQVNTDGRHLDRAIVWGAKYKFDDNLNASYYGLDSKDKLERHYVNVNYKQPLANDSSLTYDFSGYHTKFDEGAFTYSQTTDDLSNRKNNIWAISTAYNTGPHNVMVAYQQNSGNVGYDYGENADGGQSIYLPNSYLSDFIGNDEKSAQIQYSLDFGKLGVLPGLNWTTAFVYGWDIKVKNVTDSAQEREFFNQVKYTVQSGFAKDASLRIRNSYYRASDAYQNGNYIGDTNEWRIFLDIPVKLF
;
A
#
# COMPACT_ATOMS: atom_id res chain seq x y z
N MET A 1 27.10 6.38 13.98
CA MET A 1 26.10 5.61 13.24
C MET A 1 26.65 4.40 12.47
N LEU A 2 27.80 4.48 11.77
CA LEU A 2 28.39 3.31 11.06
C LEU A 2 28.71 2.09 11.95
N ASN A 3 29.01 2.29 13.24
CA ASN A 3 29.34 1.19 14.16
C ASN A 3 28.14 0.39 14.64
N ALA A 4 26.96 1.00 14.72
CA ALA A 4 25.72 0.31 15.10
C ALA A 4 25.24 -0.63 13.98
N GLN A 5 25.36 -0.21 12.72
CA GLN A 5 24.97 -1.03 11.57
C GLN A 5 25.84 -2.30 11.41
N LYS A 6 27.14 -2.21 11.72
CA LYS A 6 28.03 -3.38 11.71
C LYS A 6 27.75 -4.35 12.87
N LEU A 7 27.34 -3.82 14.02
CA LEU A 7 26.99 -4.64 15.18
C LEU A 7 25.67 -5.42 14.94
N THR A 8 24.68 -4.77 14.32
CA THR A 8 23.37 -5.40 14.03
C THR A 8 23.50 -6.55 13.04
N LEU A 9 24.32 -6.39 12.00
CA LEU A 9 24.57 -7.45 11.02
C LEU A 9 25.36 -8.62 11.63
N ALA A 10 26.33 -8.34 12.50
CA ALA A 10 27.12 -9.37 13.19
C ALA A 10 26.26 -10.15 14.20
N VAL A 11 25.31 -9.52 14.89
CA VAL A 11 24.38 -10.19 15.81
C VAL A 11 23.41 -11.08 15.08
N LEU A 12 22.90 -10.66 13.91
CA LEU A 12 22.02 -11.49 13.07
C LEU A 12 22.76 -12.73 12.51
N ILE A 13 24.02 -12.57 12.09
CA ILE A 13 24.86 -13.69 11.61
C ILE A 13 25.19 -14.64 12.77
N SER A 14 25.42 -14.13 13.97
CA SER A 14 25.75 -14.95 15.15
C SER A 14 24.53 -15.71 15.68
N ALA A 15 23.32 -15.19 15.55
CA ALA A 15 22.08 -15.87 15.93
C ALA A 15 21.77 -17.06 14.99
N ALA A 16 22.16 -16.98 13.73
CA ALA A 16 21.97 -18.05 12.74
C ALA A 16 22.79 -19.34 13.05
N ILE A 17 23.79 -19.25 13.93
CA ILE A 17 24.68 -20.39 14.24
C ILE A 17 24.13 -21.26 15.40
N ILE A 18 23.10 -20.83 16.12
CA ILE A 18 22.62 -21.47 17.36
C ILE A 18 21.37 -22.31 17.16
N SER A 19 20.73 -22.32 15.99
CA SER A 19 19.50 -23.09 15.78
C SER A 19 19.79 -24.59 15.59
N SER A 20 19.47 -25.32 16.62
CA SER A 20 19.55 -26.79 16.69
C SER A 20 18.50 -27.47 15.79
N ALA A 21 18.93 -28.41 14.96
CA ALA A 21 18.27 -29.67 14.57
C ALA A 21 16.81 -29.64 14.06
N GLN A 22 16.24 -28.53 13.62
CA GLN A 22 15.08 -28.54 12.74
C GLN A 22 15.55 -28.36 11.31
N ALA A 23 14.92 -29.09 10.36
CA ALA A 23 15.18 -28.90 8.94
C ALA A 23 14.94 -27.42 8.58
N SER A 24 15.95 -26.79 7.98
CA SER A 24 15.83 -25.38 7.58
C SER A 24 15.12 -25.27 6.24
N GLU A 25 14.52 -24.12 5.94
CA GLU A 25 13.94 -23.85 4.61
C GLU A 25 14.92 -24.17 3.48
N GLN A 26 16.23 -23.92 3.67
CA GLN A 26 17.25 -24.23 2.67
C GLN A 26 17.50 -25.73 2.56
N SER A 27 17.48 -26.48 3.64
CA SER A 27 17.66 -27.94 3.60
C SER A 27 16.48 -28.68 2.97
N GLU A 28 15.30 -28.06 2.95
CA GLU A 28 14.08 -28.59 2.33
C GLU A 28 13.92 -28.17 0.85
N ALA A 29 14.86 -27.39 0.30
CA ALA A 29 14.83 -26.99 -1.10
C ALA A 29 14.91 -28.21 -2.03
N LYS A 30 13.90 -28.40 -2.88
CA LYS A 30 13.87 -29.49 -3.87
C LYS A 30 14.73 -29.16 -5.07
N GLY A 31 14.81 -27.89 -5.48
CA GLY A 31 15.65 -27.46 -6.58
C GLY A 31 15.23 -26.16 -7.23
N PHE A 32 16.10 -25.68 -8.11
CA PHE A 32 15.91 -24.40 -8.82
C PHE A 32 14.65 -24.41 -9.71
N VAL A 33 14.34 -25.55 -10.33
CA VAL A 33 13.19 -25.73 -11.23
C VAL A 33 12.01 -26.33 -10.49
N GLU A 34 12.24 -27.28 -9.59
CA GLU A 34 11.23 -28.05 -8.89
C GLU A 34 10.37 -27.21 -7.94
N ASP A 35 10.97 -26.19 -7.32
CA ASP A 35 10.28 -25.22 -6.45
C ASP A 35 9.97 -23.92 -7.19
N ALA A 36 10.15 -23.89 -8.51
CA ALA A 36 9.80 -22.70 -9.29
C ALA A 36 8.29 -22.48 -9.30
N ASN A 37 7.89 -21.23 -9.31
CA ASN A 37 6.51 -20.84 -9.49
C ASN A 37 6.40 -19.67 -10.48
N GLY A 38 5.32 -19.66 -11.22
CA GLY A 38 5.04 -18.62 -12.19
C GLY A 38 3.55 -18.35 -12.28
N SER A 39 3.22 -17.07 -12.40
CA SER A 39 1.84 -16.63 -12.58
C SER A 39 1.75 -15.44 -13.52
N ILE A 40 0.60 -15.34 -14.19
CA ILE A 40 0.18 -14.14 -14.92
C ILE A 40 -1.16 -13.71 -14.34
N LEU A 41 -1.28 -12.43 -14.00
CA LEU A 41 -2.56 -11.82 -13.67
C LEU A 41 -2.98 -10.92 -14.83
N PHE A 42 -4.04 -11.30 -15.54
CA PHE A 42 -4.71 -10.39 -16.46
C PHE A 42 -5.68 -9.52 -15.66
N ARG A 43 -5.47 -8.21 -15.68
CA ARG A 43 -6.33 -7.24 -15.02
C ARG A 43 -6.88 -6.24 -16.01
N THR A 44 -8.20 -6.08 -16.02
CA THR A 44 -8.88 -4.96 -16.66
C THR A 44 -9.35 -4.02 -15.57
N GLY A 45 -8.91 -2.77 -15.61
CA GLY A 45 -9.16 -1.77 -14.57
C GLY A 45 -9.83 -0.51 -15.12
N TYR A 46 -10.86 -0.06 -14.43
CA TYR A 46 -11.52 1.22 -14.67
C TYR A 46 -11.62 2.00 -13.36
N ILE A 47 -11.18 3.27 -13.38
CA ILE A 47 -11.40 4.23 -12.29
C ILE A 47 -11.96 5.50 -12.89
N SER A 48 -13.08 5.98 -12.35
CA SER A 48 -13.68 7.28 -12.66
C SER A 48 -13.83 8.10 -11.38
N ARG A 49 -13.51 9.39 -11.46
CA ARG A 49 -13.70 10.37 -10.40
C ARG A 49 -14.43 11.58 -10.96
N ASP A 50 -15.67 11.79 -10.51
CA ASP A 50 -16.43 13.01 -10.76
C ASP A 50 -16.14 13.98 -9.61
N LYS A 51 -15.59 15.15 -9.95
CA LYS A 51 -15.08 16.15 -9.00
C LYS A 51 -15.85 17.44 -9.11
N THR A 52 -16.21 18.03 -7.96
CA THR A 52 -17.00 19.28 -7.90
C THR A 52 -16.26 20.45 -7.26
N ASN A 53 -14.99 20.25 -6.92
CA ASN A 53 -14.18 21.26 -6.26
C ASN A 53 -13.42 22.17 -7.22
N TYR A 54 -13.00 23.30 -6.69
CA TYR A 54 -12.18 24.28 -7.38
C TYR A 54 -10.83 24.42 -6.68
N VAL A 55 -9.78 24.70 -7.45
CA VAL A 55 -8.47 25.09 -6.94
C VAL A 55 -8.12 26.48 -7.43
N GLU A 56 -7.45 27.26 -6.60
CA GLU A 56 -6.85 28.53 -7.03
C GLU A 56 -5.65 28.28 -7.93
N ASN A 57 -5.61 28.93 -9.11
CA ASN A 57 -4.42 28.91 -9.95
C ASN A 57 -3.42 30.00 -9.52
N LEU A 58 -2.23 30.03 -10.16
CA LEU A 58 -1.20 31.04 -9.89
C LEU A 58 -1.66 32.50 -10.12
N THR A 59 -2.78 32.70 -10.79
CA THR A 59 -3.35 34.04 -11.04
C THR A 59 -4.44 34.40 -10.01
N GLY A 60 -4.65 33.59 -8.97
CA GLY A 60 -5.69 33.80 -7.96
C GLY A 60 -7.13 33.57 -8.45
N LYS A 61 -7.30 32.87 -9.58
CA LYS A 61 -8.62 32.56 -10.14
C LYS A 61 -9.03 31.13 -9.81
N PRO A 62 -10.27 30.90 -9.36
CA PRO A 62 -10.77 29.54 -9.15
C PRO A 62 -10.87 28.80 -10.48
N VAL A 63 -10.31 27.59 -10.54
CA VAL A 63 -10.37 26.67 -11.68
C VAL A 63 -10.99 25.36 -11.23
N GLN A 64 -12.04 24.92 -11.91
CA GLN A 64 -12.65 23.63 -11.60
C GLN A 64 -11.68 22.49 -11.84
N VAL A 65 -11.56 21.61 -10.87
CA VAL A 65 -10.81 20.36 -11.02
C VAL A 65 -11.56 19.45 -11.98
N LYS A 66 -10.87 19.02 -13.04
CA LYS A 66 -11.47 18.18 -14.08
C LYS A 66 -11.76 16.79 -13.55
N ASP A 67 -12.88 16.22 -14.00
CA ASP A 67 -13.16 14.82 -13.85
C ASP A 67 -12.05 13.99 -14.49
N THR A 68 -11.75 12.86 -13.87
CA THR A 68 -10.74 11.92 -14.38
C THR A 68 -11.35 10.55 -14.60
N SER A 69 -10.97 9.90 -15.70
CA SER A 69 -11.28 8.50 -15.92
C SER A 69 -10.13 7.79 -16.59
N SER A 70 -9.87 6.58 -16.17
CA SER A 70 -8.81 5.73 -16.73
C SER A 70 -9.36 4.33 -16.93
N PHE A 71 -9.19 3.80 -18.14
CA PHE A 71 -9.60 2.45 -18.51
C PHE A 71 -8.47 1.77 -19.26
N ALA A 72 -7.95 0.69 -18.70
CA ALA A 72 -6.81 -0.01 -19.26
C ALA A 72 -6.83 -1.49 -18.89
N GLN A 73 -6.04 -2.27 -19.64
CA GLN A 73 -5.80 -3.69 -19.38
C GLN A 73 -4.30 -3.95 -19.27
N THR A 74 -3.95 -4.94 -18.44
CA THR A 74 -2.58 -5.36 -18.21
C THR A 74 -2.47 -6.86 -18.09
N ALA A 75 -1.26 -7.38 -18.37
CA ALA A 75 -0.80 -8.69 -17.96
C ALA A 75 0.39 -8.49 -17.00
N ILE A 76 0.20 -8.85 -15.74
CA ILE A 76 1.24 -8.77 -14.70
C ILE A 76 1.86 -10.15 -14.58
N VAL A 77 3.16 -10.24 -14.81
CA VAL A 77 3.95 -11.48 -14.77
C VAL A 77 4.76 -11.53 -13.49
N ASN A 78 4.73 -12.65 -12.80
CA ASN A 78 5.60 -12.96 -11.67
C ASN A 78 6.14 -14.36 -11.85
N ILE A 79 7.46 -14.49 -12.02
CA ILE A 79 8.15 -15.78 -12.15
C ILE A 79 9.28 -15.79 -11.13
N ASP A 80 9.31 -16.83 -10.31
CA ASP A 80 10.31 -17.01 -9.25
C ASP A 80 10.85 -18.44 -9.34
N SER A 81 12.16 -18.63 -9.50
CA SER A 81 12.77 -19.95 -9.42
C SER A 81 12.69 -20.51 -8.01
N GLY A 82 12.86 -21.82 -7.83
CA GLY A 82 13.27 -22.35 -6.55
C GLY A 82 14.69 -21.91 -6.16
N PHE A 83 15.22 -22.51 -5.12
CA PHE A 83 16.62 -22.34 -4.74
C PHE A 83 17.42 -23.58 -5.15
N THR A 84 18.67 -23.38 -5.59
CA THR A 84 19.60 -24.52 -5.76
C THR A 84 19.78 -25.24 -4.43
N GLN A 85 20.01 -26.54 -4.50
CA GLN A 85 20.33 -27.37 -3.31
C GLN A 85 21.72 -27.02 -2.78
N GLY A 86 22.01 -27.42 -1.55
CA GLY A 86 23.28 -27.18 -0.87
C GLY A 86 23.15 -26.31 0.37
N ILE A 87 24.28 -25.95 0.98
CA ILE A 87 24.32 -25.14 2.21
C ILE A 87 23.80 -23.73 1.94
N VAL A 88 24.11 -23.18 0.77
CA VAL A 88 23.59 -21.91 0.27
C VAL A 88 22.85 -22.18 -1.03
N GLY A 89 21.58 -21.80 -1.08
CA GLY A 89 20.76 -21.86 -2.28
C GLY A 89 20.75 -20.52 -3.01
N PHE A 90 20.71 -20.57 -4.33
CA PHE A 90 20.59 -19.41 -5.20
C PHE A 90 19.35 -19.53 -6.07
N GLY A 91 18.72 -18.39 -6.36
CA GLY A 91 17.56 -18.31 -7.22
C GLY A 91 17.46 -16.96 -7.92
N VAL A 92 16.52 -16.87 -8.85
CA VAL A 92 16.23 -15.65 -9.61
C VAL A 92 14.73 -15.42 -9.68
N GLY A 93 14.34 -14.17 -9.87
CA GLY A 93 12.94 -13.82 -10.10
C GLY A 93 12.80 -12.74 -11.17
N VAL A 94 11.63 -12.72 -11.80
CA VAL A 94 11.23 -11.68 -12.76
C VAL A 94 9.84 -11.20 -12.38
N VAL A 95 9.69 -9.88 -12.29
CA VAL A 95 8.39 -9.22 -12.11
C VAL A 95 8.21 -8.19 -13.20
N GLY A 96 7.01 -8.05 -13.73
CA GLY A 96 6.75 -7.04 -14.73
C GLY A 96 5.31 -7.00 -15.19
N ASP A 97 5.00 -5.99 -15.97
CA ASP A 97 3.69 -5.82 -16.58
C ASP A 97 3.79 -5.28 -18.00
N GLY A 98 2.84 -5.70 -18.83
CA GLY A 98 2.59 -5.15 -20.16
C GLY A 98 1.15 -4.68 -20.24
N SER A 99 0.94 -3.41 -20.55
CA SER A 99 -0.34 -2.72 -20.42
C SER A 99 -0.72 -1.97 -21.68
N PHE A 100 -2.01 -1.80 -21.90
CA PHE A 100 -2.54 -0.93 -22.93
C PHE A 100 -3.81 -0.21 -22.48
N LYS A 101 -3.96 1.00 -22.98
CA LYS A 101 -5.11 1.87 -22.77
C LYS A 101 -6.32 1.39 -23.57
N ILE A 102 -7.52 1.48 -22.99
CA ILE A 102 -8.78 1.22 -23.68
C ILE A 102 -9.54 2.55 -23.79
N GLY A 103 -9.85 2.97 -25.04
CA GLY A 103 -10.52 4.25 -25.33
C GLY A 103 -9.59 5.45 -25.27
N ALA A 104 -10.15 6.66 -25.35
CA ALA A 104 -9.37 7.90 -25.51
C ALA A 104 -8.66 8.35 -24.20
N ASN A 105 -9.29 8.18 -23.04
CA ASN A 105 -8.74 8.54 -21.73
C ASN A 105 -8.13 9.96 -21.68
N LYS A 106 -8.81 10.97 -22.27
CA LYS A 106 -8.27 12.33 -22.40
C LYS A 106 -7.89 12.97 -21.05
N ASN A 107 -8.64 12.65 -20.00
CA ASN A 107 -8.40 13.08 -18.64
C ASN A 107 -7.91 11.89 -17.78
N ALA A 108 -7.06 11.04 -18.35
CA ALA A 108 -6.46 9.93 -17.61
C ALA A 108 -5.69 10.46 -16.39
N GLY A 109 -5.81 9.74 -15.30
CA GLY A 109 -5.18 10.08 -14.02
C GLY A 109 -5.36 8.90 -13.07
N ASN A 110 -5.51 9.21 -11.78
CA ASN A 110 -5.82 8.20 -10.77
C ASN A 110 -4.69 7.17 -10.59
N ASN A 111 -3.45 7.53 -10.96
CA ASN A 111 -2.25 6.68 -10.90
C ASN A 111 -2.44 5.35 -11.67
N MET A 112 -3.21 5.39 -12.77
CA MET A 112 -3.58 4.21 -13.56
C MET A 112 -2.81 4.08 -14.86
N ILE A 113 -2.68 5.19 -15.60
CA ILE A 113 -2.10 5.24 -16.95
C ILE A 113 -0.98 6.26 -16.95
N PRO A 114 0.24 5.91 -17.35
CA PRO A 114 1.32 6.88 -17.53
C PRO A 114 0.94 7.96 -18.54
N ARG A 115 1.46 9.16 -18.33
CA ARG A 115 1.26 10.30 -19.21
C ARG A 115 2.59 10.95 -19.56
N GLU A 116 2.67 11.49 -20.77
CA GLU A 116 3.82 12.24 -21.24
C GLU A 116 3.98 13.58 -20.51
N THR A 117 5.11 14.23 -20.73
CA THR A 117 5.28 15.62 -20.32
C THR A 117 4.42 16.50 -21.22
N GLY A 118 3.65 17.37 -20.65
CA GLY A 118 2.78 18.32 -21.35
C GLY A 118 2.65 19.60 -20.56
N LEU A 119 1.80 20.52 -21.03
CA LEU A 119 1.51 21.75 -20.30
C LEU A 119 0.40 21.47 -19.24
N ASN A 120 0.64 21.89 -18.01
CA ASN A 120 -0.39 21.86 -16.98
C ASN A 120 -1.43 23.00 -17.22
N ASN A 121 -2.41 23.12 -16.32
CA ASN A 121 -3.46 24.15 -16.44
C ASN A 121 -2.92 25.61 -16.43
N GLU A 122 -1.69 25.80 -16.01
CA GLU A 122 -0.99 27.09 -15.89
C GLU A 122 -0.05 27.34 -17.07
N GLY A 123 0.02 26.42 -18.04
CA GLY A 123 0.91 26.52 -19.21
C GLY A 123 2.36 26.15 -18.93
N VAL A 124 2.64 25.47 -17.80
CA VAL A 124 3.98 25.06 -17.40
C VAL A 124 4.23 23.61 -17.85
N PRO A 125 5.37 23.30 -18.50
CA PRO A 125 5.74 21.93 -18.82
C PRO A 125 5.85 21.08 -17.55
N THR A 126 5.01 20.06 -17.46
CA THR A 126 4.89 19.20 -16.27
C THR A 126 4.84 17.74 -16.70
N LYS A 127 5.63 16.89 -16.03
CA LYS A 127 5.53 15.43 -16.21
C LYS A 127 4.12 14.95 -15.83
N GLY A 128 3.53 14.10 -16.67
CA GLY A 128 2.19 13.59 -16.46
C GLY A 128 1.05 14.54 -16.85
N ALA A 129 1.34 15.70 -17.43
CA ALA A 129 0.32 16.62 -17.94
C ALA A 129 0.04 16.45 -19.44
N GLY A 130 0.87 15.68 -20.17
CA GLY A 130 0.70 15.39 -21.59
C GLY A 130 -0.34 14.32 -21.90
N ASP A 131 -0.26 13.74 -23.08
CA ASP A 131 -1.16 12.67 -23.52
C ASP A 131 -0.90 11.36 -22.74
N SER A 132 -1.92 10.57 -22.57
CA SER A 132 -1.80 9.25 -21.96
C SER A 132 -1.15 8.27 -22.95
N TYR A 133 -0.25 7.42 -22.44
CA TYR A 133 0.35 6.35 -23.24
C TYR A 133 -0.73 5.40 -23.79
N ASP A 134 -0.53 4.94 -25.03
CA ASP A 134 -1.41 3.91 -25.62
C ASP A 134 -1.06 2.51 -25.12
N HIS A 135 0.23 2.25 -24.97
CA HIS A 135 0.78 1.01 -24.42
C HIS A 135 2.08 1.27 -23.69
N TRP A 136 2.37 0.47 -22.68
CA TRP A 136 3.60 0.56 -21.90
C TRP A 136 3.95 -0.78 -21.29
N ALA A 137 5.20 -0.94 -20.90
CA ALA A 137 5.67 -2.10 -20.16
C ALA A 137 6.66 -1.65 -19.07
N ARG A 138 6.65 -2.36 -17.93
CA ARG A 138 7.51 -2.09 -16.80
C ARG A 138 7.96 -3.40 -16.17
N GLY A 139 8.97 -3.37 -15.33
CA GLY A 139 9.42 -4.53 -14.58
C GLY A 139 10.92 -4.60 -14.40
N GLY A 140 11.38 -5.72 -13.91
CA GLY A 140 12.78 -6.02 -13.70
C GLY A 140 13.00 -7.42 -13.18
N ALA A 141 14.25 -7.74 -12.91
CA ALA A 141 14.67 -9.00 -12.38
C ALA A 141 15.26 -8.83 -10.97
N ASN A 142 15.33 -9.92 -10.25
CA ASN A 142 16.03 -10.02 -8.98
C ASN A 142 16.78 -11.33 -8.88
N VAL A 143 17.81 -11.32 -8.05
CA VAL A 143 18.55 -12.51 -7.63
C VAL A 143 18.33 -12.72 -6.14
N LYS A 144 18.33 -13.97 -5.70
CA LYS A 144 18.13 -14.31 -4.30
C LYS A 144 19.11 -15.39 -3.87
N ALA A 145 19.54 -15.30 -2.61
CA ALA A 145 20.34 -16.31 -1.96
C ALA A 145 19.69 -16.66 -0.62
N ARG A 146 19.71 -17.95 -0.25
CA ARG A 146 19.18 -18.43 1.02
C ARG A 146 20.21 -19.28 1.73
N PHE A 147 20.38 -18.99 3.01
CA PHE A 147 21.16 -19.80 3.94
C PHE A 147 20.28 -20.09 5.16
N SER A 148 20.16 -21.35 5.55
CA SER A 148 19.25 -21.77 6.62
C SER A 148 17.81 -21.24 6.37
N ASN A 149 17.27 -20.42 7.27
CA ASN A 149 15.97 -19.77 7.17
C ASN A 149 16.10 -18.26 6.84
N THR A 150 17.24 -17.82 6.33
CA THR A 150 17.50 -16.43 5.98
C THR A 150 17.66 -16.28 4.48
N THR A 151 16.84 -15.44 3.88
CA THR A 151 16.86 -15.10 2.44
C THR A 151 17.30 -13.66 2.24
N VAL A 152 18.20 -13.44 1.29
CA VAL A 152 18.54 -12.11 0.77
C VAL A 152 18.11 -12.04 -0.68
N ARG A 153 17.36 -11.01 -1.05
CA ARG A 153 16.92 -10.73 -2.43
C ARG A 153 17.44 -9.35 -2.86
N TYR A 154 18.01 -9.27 -4.06
CA TYR A 154 18.48 -8.02 -4.65
C TYR A 154 17.87 -7.84 -6.05
N GLY A 155 17.33 -6.69 -6.33
CA GLY A 155 16.75 -6.30 -7.62
C GLY A 155 15.34 -5.74 -7.48
N THR A 156 14.54 -5.83 -8.54
CA THR A 156 13.18 -5.31 -8.59
C THR A 156 12.22 -6.21 -7.83
N GLN A 157 11.41 -5.62 -6.94
CA GLN A 157 10.52 -6.31 -6.01
C GLN A 157 9.21 -5.54 -5.80
N VAL A 158 8.16 -6.27 -5.47
CA VAL A 158 6.94 -5.74 -4.85
C VAL A 158 7.08 -5.91 -3.34
N LEU A 159 6.90 -4.85 -2.58
CA LEU A 159 7.07 -4.83 -1.13
C LEU A 159 5.73 -4.76 -0.41
N ASP A 160 5.66 -5.41 0.74
CA ASP A 160 4.51 -5.37 1.67
C ASP A 160 5.02 -5.08 3.09
N LEU A 161 5.65 -3.92 3.27
CA LEU A 161 6.18 -3.48 4.55
C LEU A 161 5.42 -2.22 4.99
N PRO A 162 4.91 -2.14 6.22
CA PRO A 162 4.08 -1.01 6.66
C PRO A 162 4.72 0.36 6.48
N VAL A 163 6.05 0.44 6.48
CA VAL A 163 6.82 1.68 6.30
C VAL A 163 7.29 1.92 4.87
N LEU A 164 7.27 0.89 4.01
CA LEU A 164 7.64 0.96 2.59
C LEU A 164 6.89 -0.14 1.81
N ALA A 165 5.68 0.15 1.36
CA ALA A 165 4.81 -0.80 0.68
C ALA A 165 4.55 -0.41 -0.77
N SER A 166 4.58 -1.37 -1.67
CA SER A 166 4.12 -1.19 -3.04
C SER A 166 2.61 -0.96 -3.09
N ASN A 167 2.17 0.13 -3.68
CA ASN A 167 0.75 0.32 -3.96
C ASN A 167 0.29 -0.69 -5.03
N THR A 168 -0.65 -1.56 -4.66
CA THR A 168 -1.25 -2.56 -5.56
C THR A 168 -2.74 -2.27 -5.85
N ALA A 169 -3.25 -1.12 -5.38
CA ALA A 169 -4.65 -0.72 -5.54
C ALA A 169 -4.95 -0.06 -6.92
N ARG A 170 -4.00 -0.08 -7.83
CA ARG A 170 -4.09 0.46 -9.19
C ARG A 170 -4.04 -0.66 -10.23
N LEU A 171 -3.88 -0.29 -11.51
CA LEU A 171 -3.81 -1.26 -12.61
C LEU A 171 -2.64 -2.23 -12.41
N VAL A 172 -1.49 -1.71 -12.06
CA VAL A 172 -0.22 -2.43 -11.91
C VAL A 172 0.43 -2.05 -10.58
N PRO A 173 1.27 -2.91 -9.99
CA PRO A 173 1.92 -2.60 -8.73
C PRO A 173 3.00 -1.52 -8.88
N GLU A 174 3.30 -0.85 -7.80
CA GLU A 174 4.53 -0.10 -7.61
C GLU A 174 5.70 -1.07 -7.45
N TYR A 175 6.87 -0.75 -8.03
CA TYR A 175 8.08 -1.56 -7.89
C TYR A 175 9.16 -0.79 -7.14
N PHE A 176 9.85 -1.49 -6.25
CA PHE A 176 11.07 -1.00 -5.61
C PHE A 176 12.28 -1.81 -6.07
N THR A 177 13.42 -1.15 -6.23
CA THR A 177 14.69 -1.82 -6.55
C THR A 177 15.68 -1.63 -5.42
N GLY A 178 16.17 -2.74 -4.89
CA GLY A 178 17.11 -2.75 -3.77
C GLY A 178 17.33 -4.13 -3.20
N THR A 179 17.86 -4.18 -1.98
CA THR A 179 18.15 -5.40 -1.23
C THR A 179 17.16 -5.53 -0.07
N LEU A 180 16.58 -6.70 0.09
CA LEU A 180 15.81 -7.11 1.26
C LEU A 180 16.38 -8.41 1.83
N LEU A 181 16.65 -8.41 3.12
CA LEU A 181 16.93 -9.59 3.93
C LEU A 181 15.68 -9.93 4.74
N THR A 182 15.27 -11.19 4.73
CA THR A 182 14.20 -11.73 5.58
C THR A 182 14.73 -12.97 6.30
N SER A 183 14.55 -13.05 7.60
CA SER A 183 15.06 -14.13 8.45
C SER A 183 13.97 -14.69 9.35
N HIS A 184 13.84 -16.02 9.34
CA HIS A 184 12.96 -16.83 10.19
C HIS A 184 13.77 -17.80 11.07
N GLU A 185 15.01 -17.45 11.42
CA GLU A 185 15.90 -18.33 12.23
C GLU A 185 15.35 -18.58 13.63
N ILE A 186 14.55 -17.69 14.15
CA ILE A 186 13.89 -17.81 15.45
C ILE A 186 12.42 -18.15 15.23
N LYS A 187 11.95 -19.22 15.85
CA LYS A 187 10.57 -19.66 15.74
C LYS A 187 9.59 -18.53 16.05
N ASN A 188 8.59 -18.36 15.23
CA ASN A 188 7.55 -17.34 15.34
C ASN A 188 8.05 -15.88 15.19
N LEU A 189 9.32 -15.66 14.88
CA LEU A 189 9.90 -14.34 14.66
C LEU A 189 10.35 -14.19 13.20
N GLU A 190 9.78 -13.21 12.50
CA GLU A 190 10.32 -12.69 11.25
C GLU A 190 11.12 -11.42 11.54
N VAL A 191 12.32 -11.32 10.99
CA VAL A 191 13.14 -10.12 11.04
C VAL A 191 13.47 -9.70 9.63
N ILE A 192 13.33 -8.41 9.33
CA ILE A 192 13.70 -7.85 8.03
C ILE A 192 14.73 -6.72 8.17
N ALA A 193 15.58 -6.59 7.15
CA ALA A 193 16.42 -5.43 6.94
C ALA A 193 16.60 -5.21 5.43
N GLY A 194 16.53 -3.96 4.98
CA GLY A 194 16.63 -3.67 3.56
C GLY A 194 17.17 -2.29 3.24
N LYS A 195 17.62 -2.14 1.98
CA LYS A 195 18.02 -0.86 1.41
C LYS A 195 17.51 -0.79 -0.03
N PHE A 196 16.74 0.23 -0.32
CA PHE A 196 16.17 0.50 -1.64
C PHE A 196 16.70 1.82 -2.17
N THR A 197 16.90 1.90 -3.48
CA THR A 197 17.52 3.06 -4.15
C THR A 197 16.77 3.52 -5.39
N LYS A 198 15.69 2.82 -5.75
CA LYS A 198 14.80 3.20 -6.86
C LYS A 198 13.38 2.79 -6.56
N ASP A 199 12.44 3.61 -7.00
CA ASP A 199 11.01 3.32 -7.05
C ASP A 199 10.45 3.47 -8.47
N GLN A 200 9.29 2.91 -8.72
CA GLN A 200 8.55 3.07 -9.96
C GLN A 200 7.06 2.98 -9.63
N TYR A 201 6.40 4.13 -9.58
CA TYR A 201 4.96 4.19 -9.32
C TYR A 201 4.16 3.52 -10.44
N SER A 202 2.92 3.15 -10.16
CA SER A 202 2.04 2.45 -11.10
C SER A 202 1.78 3.21 -12.41
N ASP A 203 1.88 4.53 -12.40
CA ASP A 203 1.74 5.43 -13.55
C ASP A 203 3.06 5.97 -14.10
N GLN A 204 4.18 5.33 -13.81
CA GLN A 204 5.51 5.70 -14.29
C GLN A 204 6.09 4.60 -15.18
N VAL A 205 6.53 4.97 -16.39
CA VAL A 205 7.22 4.06 -17.32
C VAL A 205 8.70 3.92 -16.95
N ASN A 206 9.34 5.03 -16.57
CA ASN A 206 10.75 5.03 -16.21
C ASN A 206 10.92 4.63 -14.74
N THR A 207 11.87 3.73 -14.49
CA THR A 207 12.30 3.41 -13.14
C THR A 207 12.87 4.66 -12.47
N ASP A 208 12.54 4.82 -11.17
CA ASP A 208 13.03 5.92 -10.34
C ASP A 208 12.61 7.32 -10.81
N GLY A 209 11.37 7.43 -11.24
CA GLY A 209 10.80 8.71 -11.70
C GLY A 209 10.71 9.77 -10.61
N ARG A 210 10.83 9.38 -9.33
CA ARG A 210 10.81 10.26 -8.16
C ARG A 210 12.17 10.43 -7.46
N HIS A 211 13.22 9.80 -7.97
CA HIS A 211 14.58 9.92 -7.45
C HIS A 211 14.71 9.46 -6.00
N LEU A 212 14.40 8.18 -5.76
CA LEU A 212 14.64 7.54 -4.48
C LEU A 212 16.15 7.30 -4.30
N ASP A 213 16.83 8.18 -3.60
CA ASP A 213 18.27 8.06 -3.36
C ASP A 213 18.60 6.89 -2.43
N ARG A 214 17.86 6.79 -1.32
CA ARG A 214 18.07 5.77 -0.31
C ARG A 214 16.86 5.67 0.64
N ALA A 215 16.30 4.49 0.76
CA ALA A 215 15.40 4.09 1.82
C ALA A 215 15.99 2.88 2.54
N ILE A 216 16.26 3.00 3.85
CA ILE A 216 16.70 1.89 4.71
C ILE A 216 15.51 1.47 5.55
N VAL A 217 15.19 0.18 5.52
CA VAL A 217 14.08 -0.39 6.29
C VAL A 217 14.60 -1.46 7.24
N TRP A 218 13.95 -1.59 8.38
CA TRP A 218 14.17 -2.68 9.33
C TRP A 218 12.87 -3.00 10.04
N GLY A 219 12.74 -4.19 10.57
CA GLY A 219 11.54 -4.54 11.31
C GLY A 219 11.55 -5.95 11.85
N ALA A 220 10.59 -6.21 12.71
CA ALA A 220 10.33 -7.53 13.26
C ALA A 220 8.84 -7.73 13.47
N LYS A 221 8.37 -8.96 13.22
CA LYS A 221 7.03 -9.43 13.51
C LYS A 221 7.12 -10.70 14.35
N TYR A 222 6.44 -10.72 15.47
CA TYR A 222 6.43 -11.84 16.39
C TYR A 222 5.03 -12.37 16.62
N LYS A 223 4.86 -13.67 16.45
CA LYS A 223 3.63 -14.40 16.73
C LYS A 223 3.77 -15.05 18.11
N PHE A 224 3.11 -14.47 19.12
CA PHE A 224 3.13 -15.00 20.50
C PHE A 224 2.40 -16.34 20.57
N ASP A 225 1.22 -16.38 19.95
CA ASP A 225 0.39 -17.58 19.78
C ASP A 225 -0.52 -17.42 18.54
N ASP A 226 -1.52 -18.29 18.38
CA ASP A 226 -2.42 -18.24 17.22
C ASP A 226 -3.37 -17.03 17.24
N ASN A 227 -3.48 -16.35 18.36
CA ASN A 227 -4.40 -15.23 18.55
C ASN A 227 -3.70 -13.87 18.69
N LEU A 228 -2.46 -13.84 19.16
CA LEU A 228 -1.72 -12.60 19.44
C LEU A 228 -0.46 -12.49 18.61
N ASN A 229 -0.34 -11.39 17.86
CA ASN A 229 0.88 -11.00 17.19
C ASN A 229 1.17 -9.52 17.36
N ALA A 230 2.44 -9.16 17.24
CA ALA A 230 2.87 -7.77 17.26
C ALA A 230 3.99 -7.56 16.24
N SER A 231 4.11 -6.34 15.74
CA SER A 231 5.16 -5.97 14.82
C SER A 231 5.67 -4.54 15.05
N TYR A 232 6.92 -4.33 14.70
CA TYR A 232 7.57 -3.04 14.65
C TYR A 232 8.40 -2.92 13.38
N TYR A 233 8.28 -1.78 12.71
CA TYR A 233 9.08 -1.46 11.51
C TYR A 233 9.61 -0.03 11.60
N GLY A 234 10.76 0.20 10.98
CA GLY A 234 11.36 1.52 10.83
C GLY A 234 11.83 1.77 9.41
N LEU A 235 11.83 3.03 9.02
CA LEU A 235 12.32 3.54 7.74
C LEU A 235 13.15 4.80 7.97
N ASP A 236 14.32 4.87 7.33
CA ASP A 236 15.10 6.09 7.12
C ASP A 236 15.21 6.35 5.61
N SER A 237 14.48 7.33 5.11
CA SER A 237 14.55 7.78 3.72
C SER A 237 15.30 9.09 3.65
N LYS A 238 16.41 9.08 2.88
CA LYS A 238 17.36 10.20 2.79
C LYS A 238 16.68 11.46 2.26
N ASP A 239 16.91 12.56 2.98
CA ASP A 239 16.40 13.90 2.68
C ASP A 239 14.86 14.00 2.63
N LYS A 240 14.15 13.00 3.23
CA LYS A 240 12.68 12.97 3.26
C LYS A 240 12.11 12.76 4.66
N LEU A 241 12.34 11.59 5.28
CA LEU A 241 11.75 11.29 6.57
C LEU A 241 12.40 10.11 7.29
N GLU A 242 12.22 10.10 8.61
CA GLU A 242 12.35 8.92 9.47
C GLU A 242 10.94 8.52 9.95
N ARG A 243 10.60 7.23 9.82
CA ARG A 243 9.26 6.69 10.17
C ARG A 243 9.38 5.43 10.98
N HIS A 244 8.52 5.32 11.99
CA HIS A 244 8.34 4.12 12.79
C HIS A 244 6.87 3.67 12.74
N TYR A 245 6.67 2.37 12.75
CA TYR A 245 5.34 1.74 12.78
C TYR A 245 5.29 0.67 13.85
N VAL A 246 4.18 0.61 14.56
CA VAL A 246 3.85 -0.47 15.49
C VAL A 246 2.47 -1.01 15.20
N ASN A 247 2.29 -2.32 15.37
CA ASN A 247 0.99 -2.97 15.34
C ASN A 247 0.92 -4.06 16.40
N VAL A 248 -0.26 -4.19 17.01
CA VAL A 248 -0.63 -5.31 17.87
C VAL A 248 -2.01 -5.77 17.44
N ASN A 249 -2.15 -7.06 17.15
CA ASN A 249 -3.40 -7.68 16.75
C ASN A 249 -3.72 -8.85 17.70
N TYR A 250 -4.94 -8.84 18.26
CA TYR A 250 -5.42 -9.89 19.13
C TYR A 250 -6.80 -10.37 18.69
N LYS A 251 -6.92 -11.68 18.43
CA LYS A 251 -8.18 -12.34 18.12
C LYS A 251 -8.68 -13.11 19.34
N GLN A 252 -9.79 -12.69 19.90
CA GLN A 252 -10.50 -13.37 20.97
C GLN A 252 -11.53 -14.32 20.38
N PRO A 253 -11.33 -15.65 20.46
CA PRO A 253 -12.37 -16.62 20.12
C PRO A 253 -13.56 -16.51 21.06
N LEU A 254 -14.77 -16.63 20.52
CA LEU A 254 -16.02 -16.64 21.25
C LEU A 254 -16.78 -17.94 20.97
N ALA A 255 -17.91 -18.15 21.65
CA ALA A 255 -18.80 -19.29 21.39
C ALA A 255 -19.38 -19.22 19.96
N ASN A 256 -19.82 -20.37 19.42
CA ASN A 256 -20.50 -20.51 18.13
C ASN A 256 -19.67 -19.99 16.94
N ASP A 257 -18.38 -20.32 16.90
CA ASP A 257 -17.43 -19.92 15.85
C ASP A 257 -17.37 -18.41 15.60
N SER A 258 -17.74 -17.63 16.62
CA SER A 258 -17.63 -16.18 16.59
C SER A 258 -16.28 -15.71 17.12
N SER A 259 -15.89 -14.50 16.81
CA SER A 259 -14.66 -13.89 17.34
C SER A 259 -14.74 -12.36 17.42
N LEU A 260 -14.01 -11.79 18.37
CA LEU A 260 -13.65 -10.39 18.38
C LEU A 260 -12.17 -10.26 17.99
N THR A 261 -11.87 -9.36 17.06
CA THR A 261 -10.49 -9.03 16.69
C THR A 261 -10.24 -7.58 17.07
N TYR A 262 -9.24 -7.37 17.90
CA TYR A 262 -8.76 -6.05 18.30
C TYR A 262 -7.46 -5.77 17.55
N ASP A 263 -7.35 -4.59 16.95
CA ASP A 263 -6.15 -4.15 16.26
C ASP A 263 -5.77 -2.75 16.71
N PHE A 264 -4.50 -2.56 17.03
CA PHE A 264 -3.89 -1.28 17.25
C PHE A 264 -2.76 -1.10 16.25
N SER A 265 -2.78 0.00 15.51
CA SER A 265 -1.71 0.38 14.57
C SER A 265 -1.35 1.84 14.75
N GLY A 266 -0.06 2.17 14.59
CA GLY A 266 0.37 3.56 14.72
C GLY A 266 1.67 3.86 14.02
N TYR A 267 1.78 5.09 13.51
CA TYR A 267 2.97 5.65 12.89
C TYR A 267 3.47 6.87 13.65
N HIS A 268 4.78 6.97 13.78
CA HIS A 268 5.50 8.19 14.13
C HIS A 268 6.39 8.57 12.95
N THR A 269 6.28 9.80 12.46
CA THR A 269 7.09 10.30 11.34
C THR A 269 7.71 11.64 11.70
N LYS A 270 9.00 11.77 11.45
CA LYS A 270 9.75 13.03 11.46
C LYS A 270 10.20 13.33 10.04
N PHE A 271 9.90 14.52 9.55
CA PHE A 271 10.25 14.94 8.18
C PHE A 271 11.54 15.76 8.18
N ASP A 272 12.38 15.55 7.17
CA ASP A 272 13.56 16.34 6.91
C ASP A 272 13.18 17.73 6.37
N GLU A 273 14.03 18.72 6.53
CA GLU A 273 13.75 20.14 6.24
C GLU A 273 13.32 20.38 4.78
N GLY A 274 13.93 19.65 3.83
CA GLY A 274 13.64 19.76 2.39
C GLY A 274 12.44 18.96 1.91
N ALA A 275 11.82 18.11 2.75
CA ALA A 275 10.74 17.23 2.36
C ALA A 275 9.45 18.01 2.06
N PHE A 276 8.71 17.56 1.05
CA PHE A 276 7.36 18.03 0.80
C PHE A 276 6.37 17.38 1.78
N THR A 277 5.38 18.14 2.26
CA THR A 277 4.28 17.61 3.07
C THR A 277 2.96 18.27 2.66
N TYR A 278 1.89 17.48 2.55
CA TYR A 278 0.59 17.96 2.05
C TYR A 278 -0.13 18.90 3.03
N SER A 279 -0.21 18.55 4.29
CA SER A 279 -1.05 19.22 5.28
C SER A 279 -0.15 19.83 6.35
N GLN A 280 0.48 20.98 6.02
CA GLN A 280 1.42 21.65 6.90
C GLN A 280 0.76 22.86 7.58
N THR A 281 0.81 22.91 8.91
CA THR A 281 0.31 24.04 9.69
C THR A 281 1.43 24.90 10.30
N THR A 282 2.67 24.40 10.27
CA THR A 282 3.86 25.11 10.78
C THR A 282 4.64 25.80 9.65
N ASP A 283 5.29 26.91 9.96
CA ASP A 283 6.28 27.55 9.11
C ASP A 283 7.72 27.07 9.44
N ASP A 284 7.90 26.38 10.56
CA ASP A 284 9.19 25.78 10.95
C ASP A 284 9.39 24.45 10.22
N LEU A 285 10.14 24.49 9.14
CA LEU A 285 10.45 23.31 8.31
C LEU A 285 11.41 22.33 9.00
N SER A 286 12.16 22.78 10.00
CA SER A 286 13.15 21.95 10.70
C SER A 286 12.53 21.00 11.73
N ASN A 287 11.28 21.19 12.11
CA ASN A 287 10.63 20.45 13.20
C ASN A 287 9.23 19.94 12.81
N ARG A 288 9.11 19.32 11.64
CA ARG A 288 7.84 18.73 11.19
C ARG A 288 7.70 17.30 11.68
N LYS A 289 6.63 17.03 12.41
CA LYS A 289 6.32 15.71 12.99
C LYS A 289 4.87 15.36 12.83
N ASN A 290 4.63 14.08 12.63
CA ASN A 290 3.31 13.49 12.56
C ASN A 290 3.25 12.23 13.42
N ASN A 291 2.16 12.08 14.16
CA ASN A 291 1.78 10.83 14.81
C ASN A 291 0.37 10.49 14.37
N ILE A 292 0.17 9.33 13.79
CA ILE A 292 -1.16 8.82 13.46
C ILE A 292 -1.30 7.41 14.02
N TRP A 293 -2.41 7.14 14.70
CA TRP A 293 -2.70 5.83 15.26
C TRP A 293 -4.18 5.52 15.16
N ALA A 294 -4.50 4.24 15.16
CA ALA A 294 -5.87 3.76 15.14
C ALA A 294 -6.03 2.54 16.04
N ILE A 295 -7.23 2.42 16.59
CA ILE A 295 -7.72 1.21 17.23
C ILE A 295 -9.00 0.76 16.53
N SER A 296 -9.11 -0.53 16.27
CA SER A 296 -10.32 -1.11 15.71
C SER A 296 -10.74 -2.37 16.47
N THR A 297 -12.04 -2.67 16.41
CA THR A 297 -12.62 -3.91 16.92
C THR A 297 -13.57 -4.46 15.88
N ALA A 298 -13.35 -5.71 15.46
CA ALA A 298 -14.20 -6.41 14.50
C ALA A 298 -14.86 -7.62 15.14
N TYR A 299 -16.19 -7.67 15.11
CA TYR A 299 -16.99 -8.83 15.52
C TYR A 299 -17.32 -9.67 14.28
N ASN A 300 -16.93 -10.94 14.32
CA ASN A 300 -17.18 -11.90 13.25
C ASN A 300 -18.14 -12.97 13.78
N THR A 301 -19.23 -13.24 13.08
CA THR A 301 -20.17 -14.30 13.39
C THR A 301 -20.87 -14.82 12.13
N GLY A 302 -20.69 -16.11 11.83
CA GLY A 302 -21.24 -16.70 10.61
C GLY A 302 -20.85 -15.91 9.34
N PRO A 303 -21.85 -15.43 8.55
CA PRO A 303 -21.59 -14.64 7.34
C PRO A 303 -21.29 -13.16 7.61
N HIS A 304 -21.44 -12.68 8.83
CA HIS A 304 -21.42 -11.27 9.19
C HIS A 304 -20.09 -10.85 9.81
N ASN A 305 -19.60 -9.68 9.41
CA ASN A 305 -18.51 -8.96 10.08
C ASN A 305 -18.95 -7.51 10.32
N VAL A 306 -18.84 -7.04 11.54
CA VAL A 306 -19.05 -5.62 11.92
C VAL A 306 -17.76 -5.11 12.53
N MET A 307 -17.23 -4.01 12.01
CA MET A 307 -16.05 -3.37 12.55
C MET A 307 -16.36 -1.91 12.92
N VAL A 308 -15.82 -1.49 14.05
CA VAL A 308 -15.72 -0.07 14.43
C VAL A 308 -14.26 0.31 14.60
N ALA A 309 -13.90 1.53 14.21
CA ALA A 309 -12.55 2.02 14.37
C ALA A 309 -12.55 3.49 14.77
N TYR A 310 -11.52 3.88 15.49
CA TYR A 310 -11.17 5.26 15.79
C TYR A 310 -9.72 5.49 15.39
N GLN A 311 -9.46 6.60 14.69
CA GLN A 311 -8.14 7.01 14.25
C GLN A 311 -7.89 8.45 14.67
N GLN A 312 -6.67 8.77 15.05
CA GLN A 312 -6.27 10.12 15.42
C GLN A 312 -4.91 10.46 14.83
N ASN A 313 -4.86 11.64 14.24
CA ASN A 313 -3.65 12.29 13.77
C ASN A 313 -3.26 13.41 14.74
N SER A 314 -1.98 13.67 14.91
CA SER A 314 -1.45 14.74 15.75
C SER A 314 -0.06 15.16 15.31
N GLY A 315 0.29 16.40 15.61
CA GLY A 315 1.57 16.99 15.20
C GLY A 315 1.38 18.36 14.59
N ASN A 316 2.28 18.77 13.70
CA ASN A 316 2.21 20.04 12.99
C ASN A 316 2.16 19.87 11.47
N VAL A 317 2.06 18.63 11.01
CA VAL A 317 1.76 18.23 9.62
C VAL A 317 0.83 17.02 9.64
N GLY A 318 0.08 16.79 8.55
CA GLY A 318 -0.65 15.56 8.32
C GLY A 318 0.28 14.38 8.02
N TYR A 319 -0.27 13.18 7.93
CA TYR A 319 0.50 12.02 7.43
C TYR A 319 0.79 12.22 5.95
N ASP A 320 1.99 11.88 5.55
CA ASP A 320 2.44 11.85 4.15
C ASP A 320 2.96 10.46 3.81
N TYR A 321 2.71 10.00 2.61
CA TYR A 321 3.09 8.63 2.19
C TYR A 321 4.60 8.44 2.03
N GLY A 322 5.35 9.55 1.93
CA GLY A 322 6.80 9.52 1.74
C GLY A 322 7.18 8.95 0.38
N GLU A 323 7.84 7.80 0.39
CA GLU A 323 8.28 7.13 -0.84
C GLU A 323 7.21 6.25 -1.48
N ASN A 324 6.11 5.97 -0.79
CA ASN A 324 5.04 5.14 -1.33
C ASN A 324 4.12 5.97 -2.24
N ALA A 325 3.51 5.32 -3.22
CA ALA A 325 2.37 5.88 -3.91
C ALA A 325 1.16 6.04 -2.95
N ASP A 326 0.27 6.98 -3.28
CA ASP A 326 -0.87 7.32 -2.45
C ASP A 326 -1.80 6.15 -2.11
N GLY A 327 -2.30 6.15 -0.91
CA GLY A 327 -3.52 5.51 -0.43
C GLY A 327 -3.64 3.99 -0.47
N GLY A 328 -4.67 3.54 0.15
CA GLY A 328 -5.22 2.20 0.05
C GLY A 328 -4.36 1.10 0.64
N GLN A 329 -3.27 0.70 -0.01
CA GLN A 329 -2.44 -0.41 0.44
C GLN A 329 -1.04 0.01 0.87
N SER A 330 -0.76 1.30 0.93
CA SER A 330 0.51 1.83 1.41
C SER A 330 0.42 2.50 2.79
N ILE A 331 -0.77 2.50 3.41
CA ILE A 331 -1.00 2.87 4.80
C ILE A 331 -1.77 1.74 5.52
N TYR A 332 -1.26 1.29 6.66
CA TYR A 332 -1.79 0.13 7.40
C TYR A 332 -2.66 0.59 8.56
N LEU A 333 -3.71 1.36 8.21
CA LEU A 333 -4.72 1.88 9.13
C LEU A 333 -6.12 1.52 8.62
N PRO A 334 -7.11 1.36 9.50
CA PRO A 334 -8.45 0.87 9.13
C PRO A 334 -9.27 1.89 8.32
N ASN A 335 -9.10 3.21 8.55
CA ASN A 335 -9.88 4.26 7.91
C ASN A 335 -9.25 4.62 6.55
N SER A 336 -9.26 3.68 5.59
CA SER A 336 -8.56 3.82 4.31
C SER A 336 -9.40 3.26 3.15
N TYR A 337 -10.04 4.15 2.39
CA TYR A 337 -10.82 3.81 1.19
C TYR A 337 -10.47 4.70 0.00
N LEU A 338 -11.16 5.83 -0.23
CA LEU A 338 -10.73 6.89 -1.14
C LEU A 338 -9.88 7.90 -0.36
N SER A 339 -10.36 8.38 0.78
CA SER A 339 -9.56 9.11 1.77
C SER A 339 -8.96 8.13 2.78
N ASP A 340 -7.82 8.51 3.34
CA ASP A 340 -7.15 7.80 4.43
C ASP A 340 -7.30 8.57 5.77
N PHE A 341 -8.04 9.69 5.77
CA PHE A 341 -8.30 10.52 6.97
C PHE A 341 -7.00 10.91 7.68
N ILE A 342 -6.12 11.57 6.92
CA ILE A 342 -4.72 11.84 7.30
C ILE A 342 -4.41 13.33 7.50
N GLY A 343 -5.42 14.16 7.59
CA GLY A 343 -5.27 15.60 7.80
C GLY A 343 -4.55 15.93 9.13
N ASN A 344 -3.96 17.12 9.23
CA ASN A 344 -3.28 17.51 10.46
C ASN A 344 -4.28 17.63 11.62
N ASP A 345 -3.96 17.05 12.78
CA ASP A 345 -4.78 16.94 14.00
C ASP A 345 -6.15 16.25 13.79
N GLU A 346 -6.39 15.66 12.65
CA GLU A 346 -7.64 14.96 12.34
C GLU A 346 -7.91 13.80 13.29
N LYS A 347 -9.16 13.70 13.69
CA LYS A 347 -9.76 12.53 14.34
C LYS A 347 -10.78 11.93 13.40
N SER A 348 -10.86 10.62 13.33
CA SER A 348 -11.89 9.96 12.51
C SER A 348 -12.46 8.72 13.17
N ALA A 349 -13.74 8.45 12.90
CA ALA A 349 -14.43 7.27 13.35
C ALA A 349 -15.08 6.55 12.18
N GLN A 350 -15.08 5.22 12.24
CA GLN A 350 -15.60 4.35 11.20
C GLN A 350 -16.56 3.31 11.79
N ILE A 351 -17.58 3.01 11.01
CA ILE A 351 -18.36 1.77 11.12
C ILE A 351 -18.34 1.06 9.76
N GLN A 352 -18.01 -0.24 9.76
CA GLN A 352 -18.03 -1.09 8.58
C GLN A 352 -18.89 -2.32 8.82
N TYR A 353 -19.60 -2.75 7.80
CA TYR A 353 -20.29 -4.03 7.74
C TYR A 353 -19.86 -4.82 6.51
N SER A 354 -19.58 -6.10 6.67
CA SER A 354 -19.30 -7.01 5.57
C SER A 354 -20.17 -8.26 5.65
N LEU A 355 -20.63 -8.75 4.49
CA LEU A 355 -21.49 -9.91 4.35
C LEU A 355 -20.88 -10.89 3.33
N ASP A 356 -20.72 -12.15 3.77
CA ASP A 356 -20.35 -13.27 2.92
C ASP A 356 -21.62 -14.03 2.49
N PHE A 357 -22.06 -13.84 1.25
CA PHE A 357 -23.26 -14.49 0.71
C PHE A 357 -23.07 -16.00 0.53
N GLY A 358 -21.84 -16.48 0.40
CA GLY A 358 -21.55 -17.90 0.36
C GLY A 358 -21.85 -18.60 1.68
N LYS A 359 -21.42 -18.02 2.79
CA LYS A 359 -21.75 -18.50 4.12
C LYS A 359 -23.24 -18.36 4.47
N LEU A 360 -23.92 -17.42 3.81
CA LEU A 360 -25.38 -17.28 3.92
C LEU A 360 -26.14 -18.33 3.09
N GLY A 361 -25.43 -19.12 2.26
CA GLY A 361 -26.03 -20.14 1.39
C GLY A 361 -26.64 -19.59 0.07
N VAL A 362 -26.40 -18.31 -0.25
CA VAL A 362 -27.00 -17.66 -1.42
C VAL A 362 -26.12 -17.80 -2.66
N LEU A 363 -24.87 -17.30 -2.61
CA LEU A 363 -23.93 -17.34 -3.73
C LEU A 363 -22.50 -17.42 -3.23
N PRO A 364 -21.86 -18.61 -3.32
CA PRO A 364 -20.44 -18.76 -2.95
C PRO A 364 -19.53 -17.82 -3.74
N GLY A 365 -18.63 -17.15 -3.03
CA GLY A 365 -17.68 -16.20 -3.62
C GLY A 365 -18.18 -14.77 -3.75
N LEU A 366 -19.46 -14.49 -3.47
CA LEU A 366 -19.99 -13.12 -3.43
C LEU A 366 -19.83 -12.53 -2.04
N ASN A 367 -19.19 -11.35 -1.99
CA ASN A 367 -19.01 -10.57 -0.77
C ASN A 367 -19.45 -9.12 -1.00
N TRP A 368 -20.06 -8.53 0.01
CA TRP A 368 -20.40 -7.11 0.05
C TRP A 368 -19.79 -6.47 1.28
N THR A 369 -19.23 -5.28 1.13
CA THR A 369 -18.73 -4.45 2.23
C THR A 369 -19.25 -3.03 2.06
N THR A 370 -19.73 -2.45 3.14
CA THR A 370 -20.11 -1.04 3.22
C THR A 370 -19.49 -0.41 4.45
N ALA A 371 -19.12 0.87 4.36
CA ALA A 371 -18.55 1.60 5.47
C ALA A 371 -18.97 3.07 5.43
N PHE A 372 -19.01 3.68 6.60
CA PHE A 372 -19.10 5.12 6.75
C PHE A 372 -17.96 5.60 7.65
N VAL A 373 -17.22 6.59 7.18
CA VAL A 373 -16.13 7.23 7.91
C VAL A 373 -16.41 8.72 8.02
N TYR A 374 -16.19 9.28 9.19
CA TYR A 374 -16.33 10.71 9.47
C TYR A 374 -15.05 11.20 10.14
N GLY A 375 -14.45 12.26 9.57
CA GLY A 375 -13.27 12.97 10.05
C GLY A 375 -13.60 14.38 10.51
N TRP A 376 -12.99 14.81 11.61
CA TRP A 376 -13.22 16.14 12.20
C TRP A 376 -11.94 16.68 12.86
N ASP A 377 -11.98 17.93 13.29
CA ASP A 377 -10.87 18.66 13.94
C ASP A 377 -9.64 18.87 13.04
N ILE A 378 -9.82 18.83 11.70
CA ILE A 378 -8.72 18.98 10.75
C ILE A 378 -8.24 20.44 10.79
N LYS A 379 -6.96 20.64 11.06
CA LYS A 379 -6.32 21.94 10.98
C LYS A 379 -5.77 22.21 9.59
N VAL A 380 -6.14 23.36 9.04
CA VAL A 380 -5.67 23.84 7.74
C VAL A 380 -4.94 25.18 7.95
N LYS A 381 -3.79 25.33 7.30
CA LYS A 381 -3.00 26.57 7.41
C LYS A 381 -3.80 27.78 6.92
N ASN A 382 -3.76 28.85 7.71
CA ASN A 382 -4.46 30.13 7.44
C ASN A 382 -6.01 30.03 7.39
N VAL A 383 -6.58 28.93 7.93
CA VAL A 383 -8.02 28.78 8.10
C VAL A 383 -8.32 28.71 9.59
N THR A 384 -9.26 29.50 10.05
CA THR A 384 -9.64 29.61 11.48
C THR A 384 -10.57 28.48 11.88
N ASP A 385 -11.42 28.04 10.95
CA ASP A 385 -12.42 27.01 11.21
C ASP A 385 -11.81 25.62 11.08
N SER A 386 -12.22 24.71 11.97
CA SER A 386 -11.86 23.32 11.88
C SER A 386 -12.50 22.66 10.66
N ALA A 387 -11.69 22.00 9.84
CA ALA A 387 -12.18 21.30 8.67
C ALA A 387 -12.67 19.88 9.01
N GLN A 388 -13.47 19.32 8.11
CA GLN A 388 -14.13 18.04 8.26
C GLN A 388 -14.15 17.31 6.91
N GLU A 389 -14.16 15.98 6.97
CA GLU A 389 -14.38 15.13 5.80
C GLU A 389 -15.25 13.92 6.16
N ARG A 390 -15.87 13.31 5.14
CA ARG A 390 -16.66 12.08 5.31
C ARG A 390 -16.66 11.25 4.04
N GLU A 391 -16.76 9.96 4.21
CA GLU A 391 -16.85 9.02 3.10
C GLU A 391 -17.90 7.95 3.38
N PHE A 392 -18.75 7.69 2.38
CA PHE A 392 -19.58 6.51 2.33
C PHE A 392 -19.06 5.56 1.26
N PHE A 393 -18.63 4.39 1.68
CA PHE A 393 -17.96 3.40 0.86
C PHE A 393 -18.84 2.16 0.65
N ASN A 394 -18.82 1.63 -0.58
CA ASN A 394 -19.42 0.34 -0.92
C ASN A 394 -18.50 -0.47 -1.82
N GLN A 395 -18.46 -1.77 -1.59
CA GLN A 395 -17.76 -2.72 -2.45
C GLN A 395 -18.55 -4.00 -2.60
N VAL A 396 -18.67 -4.48 -3.84
CA VAL A 396 -19.13 -5.83 -4.16
C VAL A 396 -17.97 -6.54 -4.85
N LYS A 397 -17.64 -7.76 -4.39
CA LYS A 397 -16.65 -8.62 -5.02
C LYS A 397 -17.25 -10.02 -5.24
N TYR A 398 -17.18 -10.50 -6.46
CA TYR A 398 -17.47 -11.89 -6.79
C TYR A 398 -16.20 -12.60 -7.24
N THR A 399 -15.95 -13.80 -6.72
CA THR A 399 -14.82 -14.65 -7.09
C THR A 399 -15.38 -16.00 -7.54
N VAL A 400 -15.01 -16.41 -8.74
CA VAL A 400 -15.42 -17.70 -9.36
C VAL A 400 -14.81 -18.85 -8.55
N GLN A 401 -15.65 -19.79 -8.09
CA GLN A 401 -15.25 -20.82 -7.14
C GLN A 401 -14.74 -22.11 -7.81
N SER A 402 -15.09 -22.35 -9.08
CA SER A 402 -14.75 -23.58 -9.79
C SER A 402 -14.77 -23.41 -11.32
N GLY A 403 -14.35 -24.44 -12.04
CA GLY A 403 -14.30 -24.46 -13.49
C GLY A 403 -13.04 -23.81 -14.07
N PHE A 404 -13.04 -23.57 -15.38
CA PHE A 404 -11.88 -23.02 -16.10
C PHE A 404 -11.50 -21.59 -15.70
N ALA A 405 -12.47 -20.82 -15.19
CA ALA A 405 -12.28 -19.46 -14.72
C ALA A 405 -12.14 -19.35 -13.18
N LYS A 406 -11.83 -20.48 -12.50
CA LYS A 406 -11.65 -20.48 -11.05
C LYS A 406 -10.66 -19.39 -10.64
N ASP A 407 -10.97 -18.71 -9.50
CA ASP A 407 -10.22 -17.60 -8.93
C ASP A 407 -10.30 -16.27 -9.73
N ALA A 408 -10.92 -16.26 -10.91
CA ALA A 408 -11.26 -15.00 -11.56
C ALA A 408 -12.23 -14.19 -10.69
N SER A 409 -12.01 -12.87 -10.61
CA SER A 409 -12.84 -12.02 -9.74
C SER A 409 -13.22 -10.70 -10.40
N LEU A 410 -14.47 -10.28 -10.16
CA LEU A 410 -14.96 -8.94 -10.48
C LEU A 410 -15.16 -8.19 -9.16
N ARG A 411 -14.55 -7.01 -9.06
CA ARG A 411 -14.68 -6.10 -7.92
C ARG A 411 -15.19 -4.74 -8.39
N ILE A 412 -16.28 -4.29 -7.80
CA ILE A 412 -16.88 -2.99 -8.04
C ILE A 412 -16.86 -2.23 -6.72
N ARG A 413 -16.27 -1.02 -6.72
CA ARG A 413 -16.21 -0.12 -5.57
C ARG A 413 -16.86 1.21 -5.93
N ASN A 414 -17.52 1.81 -4.97
CA ASN A 414 -17.98 3.18 -5.02
C ASN A 414 -17.62 3.89 -3.73
N SER A 415 -17.11 5.10 -3.86
CA SER A 415 -16.84 6.02 -2.76
C SER A 415 -17.54 7.34 -3.01
N TYR A 416 -18.39 7.76 -2.08
CA TYR A 416 -19.00 9.07 -2.03
C TYR A 416 -18.29 9.87 -0.94
N TYR A 417 -17.36 10.73 -1.37
CA TYR A 417 -16.52 11.54 -0.48
C TYR A 417 -16.92 13.02 -0.52
N ARG A 418 -16.96 13.64 0.64
CA ARG A 418 -17.26 15.07 0.81
C ARG A 418 -16.36 15.69 1.88
N ALA A 419 -15.83 16.87 1.58
CA ALA A 419 -15.03 17.69 2.48
C ALA A 419 -15.72 19.04 2.73
N SER A 420 -15.48 19.65 3.89
CA SER A 420 -15.90 21.02 4.16
C SER A 420 -15.13 22.02 3.28
N ASP A 421 -15.70 23.20 3.05
CA ASP A 421 -15.06 24.27 2.27
C ASP A 421 -13.67 24.65 2.83
N ALA A 422 -13.53 24.61 4.15
CA ALA A 422 -12.26 24.82 4.82
C ALA A 422 -11.17 23.81 4.44
N TYR A 423 -11.55 22.61 3.98
CA TYR A 423 -10.61 21.54 3.60
C TYR A 423 -10.43 21.40 2.09
N GLN A 424 -11.37 21.90 1.29
CA GLN A 424 -11.35 21.72 -0.18
C GLN A 424 -10.23 22.49 -0.89
N ASN A 425 -9.77 23.61 -0.34
CA ASN A 425 -8.81 24.51 -0.99
C ASN A 425 -7.40 23.92 -1.02
N GLY A 426 -7.19 22.93 -1.91
CA GLY A 426 -5.87 22.45 -2.31
C GLY A 426 -5.15 21.52 -1.34
N ASN A 427 -5.82 21.04 -0.29
CA ASN A 427 -5.10 20.34 0.77
C ASN A 427 -5.03 18.82 0.64
N TYR A 428 -6.02 18.14 0.05
CA TYR A 428 -6.00 16.70 -0.12
C TYR A 428 -6.91 16.24 -1.25
N ILE A 429 -8.13 15.78 -0.92
CA ILE A 429 -9.16 15.38 -1.88
C ILE A 429 -10.33 16.34 -1.71
N GLY A 430 -10.84 16.89 -2.80
CA GLY A 430 -12.10 17.63 -2.78
C GLY A 430 -13.30 16.71 -3.00
N ASP A 431 -14.50 17.27 -2.98
CA ASP A 431 -15.74 16.53 -3.23
C ASP A 431 -15.62 15.63 -4.44
N THR A 432 -15.75 14.33 -4.24
CA THR A 432 -15.47 13.32 -5.26
C THR A 432 -16.46 12.16 -5.15
N ASN A 433 -16.99 11.71 -6.30
CA ASN A 433 -17.63 10.43 -6.45
C ASN A 433 -16.68 9.53 -7.24
N GLU A 434 -16.20 8.45 -6.63
CA GLU A 434 -15.30 7.52 -7.30
C GLU A 434 -15.98 6.18 -7.57
N TRP A 435 -15.76 5.68 -8.78
CA TRP A 435 -16.03 4.29 -9.15
C TRP A 435 -14.74 3.59 -9.53
N ARG A 436 -14.52 2.39 -8.97
CA ARG A 436 -13.45 1.47 -9.41
C ARG A 436 -14.04 0.13 -9.78
N ILE A 437 -13.68 -0.36 -10.96
CA ILE A 437 -14.08 -1.68 -11.45
C ILE A 437 -12.84 -2.42 -11.88
N PHE A 438 -12.59 -3.58 -11.27
CA PHE A 438 -11.47 -4.45 -11.62
C PHE A 438 -11.97 -5.85 -11.92
N LEU A 439 -11.62 -6.35 -13.11
CA LEU A 439 -11.71 -7.76 -13.47
C LEU A 439 -10.31 -8.35 -13.44
N ASP A 440 -10.11 -9.30 -12.56
CA ASP A 440 -8.84 -10.01 -12.34
C ASP A 440 -8.98 -11.48 -12.74
N ILE A 441 -8.11 -11.96 -13.65
CA ILE A 441 -8.07 -13.34 -14.10
C ILE A 441 -6.64 -13.86 -13.83
N PRO A 442 -6.42 -14.57 -12.71
CA PRO A 442 -5.13 -15.17 -12.40
C PRO A 442 -4.93 -16.46 -13.21
N VAL A 443 -3.74 -16.64 -13.74
CA VAL A 443 -3.30 -17.84 -14.43
C VAL A 443 -2.03 -18.34 -13.77
N LYS A 444 -2.07 -19.55 -13.24
CA LYS A 444 -0.88 -20.26 -12.76
C LYS A 444 -0.19 -20.91 -13.95
N LEU A 445 1.11 -20.69 -14.12
CA LEU A 445 1.90 -21.24 -15.23
C LEU A 445 2.47 -22.61 -14.85
N PHE A 446 3.03 -22.71 -13.64
CA PHE A 446 3.61 -23.93 -13.06
C PHE A 446 3.73 -23.84 -11.55
#